data_f3a18ba682ab807e30e7f1ea7bebaeee
#
_entry.id   f3a18ba682ab807e30e7f1ea7bebaeee
#
_cell.length_a   1.000
_cell.length_b   1.000
_cell.length_c   1.000
_cell.angle_alpha   90.00
_cell.angle_beta   90.00
_cell.angle_gamma   90.00
#
_symmetry.space_group_name_H-M   'P 1'
#
loop_
_entity.id
_entity.type
_entity.pdbx_description
1 polymer ?
#
loop_
_entity_poly.entity_id
_entity_poly.type
_entity_poly.pdbx_seq_one_letter_code
_entity_poly.pdbx_strand_id
1 'polypeptide(L)'
;EITVTRYADHSVEVEDHGRGIPVDYNKREERYNWELVFCEMYAGGKYNNNDGGNYDYALGLNGLGLCATQYASEYMDADIRYDGFRYTLHFEHGENVGGLNKEPYGKKATGSRIRWKPDIKVFTDIDVPADYYTDIIKRQAIVNAGVKFIFKNEVSPRKFETTEFCYENGILDHVRELVGEDALTSVQFWQSEKRVRDREDLPLYNCLLYTSDAADDSLRV
;
A
#
# COMPACT_ATOMS: atom_id res chain seq x y z
N GLU A 1 -8.25 -7.71 -2.16
CA GLU A 1 -7.25 -8.56 -1.49
C GLU A 1 -5.85 -8.06 -1.83
N ILE A 2 -4.97 -8.01 -0.82
CA ILE A 2 -3.55 -7.69 -0.96
C ILE A 2 -2.76 -8.79 -0.25
N THR A 3 -1.79 -9.38 -0.96
CA THR A 3 -0.90 -10.39 -0.39
C THR A 3 0.50 -9.80 -0.23
N VAL A 4 1.08 -9.93 0.96
CA VAL A 4 2.48 -9.60 1.25
C VAL A 4 3.22 -10.88 1.58
N THR A 5 4.31 -11.16 0.86
CA THR A 5 5.13 -12.36 1.09
C THR A 5 6.54 -11.95 1.47
N ARG A 6 7.00 -12.41 2.63
CA ARG A 6 8.41 -12.34 3.05
C ARG A 6 9.06 -13.67 2.73
N TYR A 7 10.12 -13.64 1.94
CA TYR A 7 10.89 -14.83 1.57
C TYR A 7 12.09 -15.03 2.48
N ALA A 8 12.56 -16.28 2.54
CA ALA A 8 13.74 -16.64 3.35
C ALA A 8 15.05 -15.99 2.88
N ASP A 9 15.10 -15.51 1.63
CA ASP A 9 16.22 -14.76 1.05
C ASP A 9 16.17 -13.25 1.37
N HIS A 10 15.26 -12.83 2.28
CA HIS A 10 14.94 -11.45 2.67
C HIS A 10 14.30 -10.62 1.58
N SER A 11 13.94 -11.19 0.44
CA SER A 11 13.10 -10.47 -0.53
C SER A 11 11.66 -10.39 -0.02
N VAL A 12 10.96 -9.35 -0.47
CA VAL A 12 9.55 -9.09 -0.14
C VAL A 12 8.78 -8.95 -1.43
N GLU A 13 7.58 -9.51 -1.47
CA GLU A 13 6.66 -9.37 -2.60
C GLU A 13 5.32 -8.82 -2.11
N VAL A 14 4.76 -7.88 -2.85
CA VAL A 14 3.40 -7.39 -2.65
C VAL A 14 2.62 -7.62 -3.93
N GLU A 15 1.48 -8.29 -3.82
CA GLU A 15 0.56 -8.52 -4.91
C GLU A 15 -0.82 -7.95 -4.58
N ASP A 16 -1.37 -7.15 -5.49
CA ASP A 16 -2.74 -6.67 -5.48
C ASP A 16 -3.51 -7.12 -6.73
N HIS A 17 -4.84 -7.07 -6.64
CA HIS A 17 -5.77 -7.34 -7.73
C HIS A 17 -6.58 -6.09 -8.11
N GLY A 18 -5.96 -4.93 -7.95
CA GLY A 18 -6.52 -3.64 -8.34
C GLY A 18 -6.49 -3.41 -9.85
N ARG A 19 -6.52 -2.15 -10.25
CA ARG A 19 -6.50 -1.77 -11.67
C ARG A 19 -5.18 -2.03 -12.39
N GLY A 20 -4.11 -2.28 -11.66
CA GLY A 20 -2.74 -2.29 -12.15
C GLY A 20 -2.14 -0.87 -12.21
N ILE A 21 -0.84 -0.78 -12.00
CA ILE A 21 -0.09 0.48 -12.10
C ILE A 21 -0.02 0.87 -13.58
N PRO A 22 -0.37 2.11 -13.99
CA PRO A 22 -0.15 2.56 -15.33
C PRO A 22 1.35 2.68 -15.60
N VAL A 23 1.83 1.98 -16.64
CA VAL A 23 3.25 1.93 -17.02
C VAL A 23 3.50 2.25 -18.48
N ASP A 24 2.43 2.43 -19.25
CA ASP A 24 2.39 2.76 -20.67
C ASP A 24 2.95 4.16 -20.98
N TYR A 25 3.03 4.48 -22.27
CA TYR A 25 3.55 5.77 -22.72
C TYR A 25 2.59 6.92 -22.40
N ASN A 26 3.09 7.93 -21.71
CA ASN A 26 2.38 9.14 -21.35
C ASN A 26 2.65 10.25 -22.38
N LYS A 27 1.64 10.54 -23.19
CA LYS A 27 1.76 11.57 -24.25
C LYS A 27 1.96 12.98 -23.70
N ARG A 28 1.50 13.27 -22.47
CA ARG A 28 1.63 14.58 -21.85
C ARG A 28 3.04 14.84 -21.36
N GLU A 29 3.64 13.81 -20.78
CA GLU A 29 5.00 13.85 -20.22
C GLU A 29 6.07 13.44 -21.25
N GLU A 30 5.65 13.01 -22.47
CA GLU A 30 6.52 12.54 -23.57
C GLU A 30 7.48 11.39 -23.19
N ARG A 31 7.07 10.58 -22.19
CA ARG A 31 7.84 9.45 -21.67
C ARG A 31 6.92 8.34 -21.11
N TYR A 32 7.48 7.24 -20.69
CA TYR A 32 6.70 6.16 -20.10
C TYR A 32 6.31 6.46 -18.65
N ASN A 33 5.09 6.07 -18.27
CA ASN A 33 4.60 6.19 -16.89
C ASN A 33 5.45 5.39 -15.90
N TRP A 34 6.06 4.27 -16.31
CA TRP A 34 6.94 3.51 -15.42
C TRP A 34 8.17 4.32 -14.97
N GLU A 35 8.72 5.20 -15.80
CA GLU A 35 9.83 6.07 -15.44
C GLU A 35 9.42 7.04 -14.31
N LEU A 36 8.19 7.57 -14.41
CA LEU A 36 7.63 8.43 -13.38
C LEU A 36 7.40 7.68 -12.05
N VAL A 37 6.86 6.46 -12.15
CA VAL A 37 6.42 5.70 -10.97
C VAL A 37 7.60 5.07 -10.22
N PHE A 38 8.59 4.54 -10.95
CA PHE A 38 9.70 3.79 -10.35
C PHE A 38 10.98 4.61 -10.20
N CYS A 39 11.20 5.64 -11.04
CA CYS A 39 12.49 6.33 -11.10
C CYS A 39 12.44 7.80 -10.67
N GLU A 40 11.25 8.41 -10.53
CA GLU A 40 11.14 9.82 -10.19
C GLU A 40 10.42 10.05 -8.87
N MET A 41 11.07 10.79 -7.98
CA MET A 41 10.46 11.23 -6.73
C MET A 41 9.44 12.34 -6.98
N TYR A 42 8.37 12.36 -6.19
CA TYR A 42 7.27 13.34 -6.29
C TYR A 42 6.47 13.31 -7.59
N ALA A 43 6.65 12.30 -8.44
CA ALA A 43 5.89 12.12 -9.67
C ALA A 43 4.55 11.36 -9.46
N GLY A 44 4.01 11.38 -8.24
CA GLY A 44 2.76 10.67 -7.89
C GLY A 44 1.54 11.30 -8.57
N GLY A 45 0.81 10.51 -9.36
CA GLY A 45 -0.46 10.91 -9.99
C GLY A 45 -1.65 11.12 -9.03
N LYS A 46 -1.39 11.17 -7.71
CA LYS A 46 -2.41 11.28 -6.65
C LYS A 46 -2.56 12.68 -6.06
N TYR A 47 -1.89 13.68 -6.63
CA TYR A 47 -1.88 15.04 -6.11
C TYR A 47 -3.19 15.83 -6.33
N ASN A 48 -4.01 15.45 -7.32
CA ASN A 48 -5.28 16.12 -7.64
C ASN A 48 -6.48 15.36 -7.05
N ASN A 49 -6.69 15.46 -5.75
CA ASN A 49 -7.85 14.85 -5.09
C ASN A 49 -9.17 15.63 -5.36
N ASN A 50 -9.11 16.84 -5.91
CA ASN A 50 -10.26 17.72 -6.09
C ASN A 50 -11.01 17.52 -7.42
N ASP A 51 -10.45 16.81 -8.40
CA ASP A 51 -11.01 16.70 -9.76
C ASP A 51 -11.78 15.38 -10.00
N GLY A 52 -12.35 14.75 -8.96
CA GLY A 52 -13.03 13.46 -9.10
C GLY A 52 -12.10 12.37 -9.62
N GLY A 53 -10.82 12.52 -9.36
CA GLY A 53 -9.76 11.58 -9.76
C GLY A 53 -9.96 10.23 -9.10
N ASN A 54 -9.37 9.21 -9.69
CA ASN A 54 -9.50 7.81 -9.33
C ASN A 54 -8.98 7.42 -7.92
N TYR A 55 -8.63 8.39 -7.08
CA TYR A 55 -8.02 8.20 -5.76
C TYR A 55 -8.63 9.14 -4.71
N ASP A 56 -9.86 8.85 -4.28
CA ASP A 56 -10.54 9.67 -3.25
C ASP A 56 -9.83 9.62 -1.90
N TYR A 57 -9.22 8.47 -1.57
CA TYR A 57 -8.47 8.28 -0.32
C TYR A 57 -7.21 7.46 -0.59
N ALA A 58 -6.04 8.08 -0.55
CA ALA A 58 -4.77 7.38 -0.67
C ALA A 58 -3.81 7.81 0.44
N LEU A 59 -3.29 6.85 1.22
CA LEU A 59 -2.26 7.08 2.24
C LEU A 59 -0.92 7.54 1.63
N GLY A 60 -0.63 7.14 0.38
CA GLY A 60 0.57 7.54 -0.35
C GLY A 60 0.33 8.79 -1.19
N LEU A 61 0.64 9.98 -0.68
CA LEU A 61 0.42 11.25 -1.38
C LEU A 61 1.65 11.72 -2.17
N ASN A 62 2.85 11.39 -1.73
CA ASN A 62 4.07 12.06 -2.21
C ASN A 62 4.77 11.37 -3.39
N GLY A 63 4.34 10.16 -3.81
CA GLY A 63 5.00 9.43 -4.89
C GLY A 63 6.46 9.10 -4.61
N LEU A 64 6.82 8.84 -3.34
CA LEU A 64 8.20 8.58 -2.90
C LEU A 64 8.47 7.10 -2.67
N GLY A 65 7.50 6.37 -2.09
CA GLY A 65 7.75 5.04 -1.52
C GLY A 65 8.29 4.04 -2.54
N LEU A 66 7.64 3.88 -3.68
CA LEU A 66 8.04 2.88 -4.67
C LEU A 66 9.38 3.24 -5.32
N CYS A 67 9.60 4.51 -5.65
CA CYS A 67 10.84 5.01 -6.19
C CYS A 67 12.01 4.79 -5.19
N ALA A 68 11.83 5.19 -3.93
CA ALA A 68 12.85 4.98 -2.89
C ALA A 68 13.17 3.50 -2.67
N THR A 69 12.14 2.64 -2.65
CA THR A 69 12.31 1.18 -2.52
C THR A 69 13.11 0.62 -3.69
N GLN A 70 12.83 1.06 -4.92
CA GLN A 70 13.51 0.61 -6.11
C GLN A 70 15.01 0.95 -6.06
N TYR A 71 15.38 2.21 -5.72
CA TYR A 71 16.77 2.63 -5.60
C TYR A 71 17.53 2.00 -4.42
N ALA A 72 16.82 1.58 -3.38
CA ALA A 72 17.39 0.96 -2.20
C ALA A 72 17.43 -0.58 -2.27
N SER A 73 17.13 -1.15 -3.44
CA SER A 73 17.06 -2.60 -3.63
C SER A 73 18.25 -3.15 -4.43
N GLU A 74 18.68 -4.36 -4.08
CA GLU A 74 19.60 -5.17 -4.87
C GLU A 74 18.97 -5.47 -6.24
N TYR A 75 17.68 -5.86 -6.22
CA TYR A 75 16.85 -5.96 -7.41
C TYR A 75 15.39 -5.63 -7.10
N MET A 76 14.64 -5.26 -8.14
CA MET A 76 13.19 -5.16 -8.10
C MET A 76 12.59 -5.69 -9.40
N ASP A 77 11.60 -6.57 -9.27
CA ASP A 77 10.78 -7.09 -10.35
C ASP A 77 9.36 -6.52 -10.25
N ALA A 78 8.84 -6.00 -11.34
CA ALA A 78 7.45 -5.59 -11.47
C ALA A 78 6.74 -6.41 -12.54
N ASP A 79 5.59 -6.99 -12.18
CA ASP A 79 4.68 -7.73 -13.06
C ASP A 79 3.29 -7.08 -12.93
N ILE A 80 2.90 -6.35 -13.96
CA ILE A 80 1.72 -5.50 -13.93
C ILE A 80 0.75 -5.92 -15.02
N ARG A 81 -0.50 -6.18 -14.63
CA ARG A 81 -1.59 -6.56 -15.53
C ARG A 81 -2.54 -5.37 -15.64
N TYR A 82 -2.53 -4.74 -16.80
CA TYR A 82 -3.26 -3.51 -17.04
C TYR A 82 -3.71 -3.43 -18.49
N ASP A 83 -4.94 -2.99 -18.73
CA ASP A 83 -5.53 -2.75 -20.06
C ASP A 83 -5.35 -3.89 -21.08
N GLY A 84 -5.51 -5.15 -20.62
CA GLY A 84 -5.41 -6.35 -21.47
C GLY A 84 -3.99 -6.78 -21.81
N PHE A 85 -2.99 -6.12 -21.21
CA PHE A 85 -1.59 -6.45 -21.36
C PHE A 85 -0.96 -6.84 -20.03
N ARG A 86 0.12 -7.61 -20.11
CA ARG A 86 1.05 -7.84 -19.03
C ARG A 86 2.33 -7.09 -19.34
N TYR A 87 2.77 -6.31 -18.38
CA TYR A 87 3.99 -5.54 -18.43
C TYR A 87 4.97 -6.07 -17.41
N THR A 88 6.23 -6.26 -17.79
CA THR A 88 7.28 -6.63 -16.85
C THR A 88 8.46 -5.67 -16.94
N LEU A 89 9.01 -5.36 -15.76
CA LEU A 89 10.21 -4.54 -15.59
C LEU A 89 11.14 -5.25 -14.60
N HIS A 90 12.43 -5.13 -14.86
CA HIS A 90 13.47 -5.58 -13.95
C HIS A 90 14.45 -4.44 -13.66
N PHE A 91 14.79 -4.28 -12.39
CA PHE A 91 15.77 -3.28 -11.94
C PHE A 91 16.85 -3.98 -11.13
N GLU A 92 18.09 -3.57 -11.31
CA GLU A 92 19.23 -3.96 -10.50
C GLU A 92 19.94 -2.72 -9.98
N HIS A 93 20.10 -2.59 -8.67
CA HIS A 93 20.78 -1.46 -7.99
C HIS A 93 20.34 -0.07 -8.49
N GLY A 94 19.06 0.12 -8.73
CA GLY A 94 18.51 1.40 -9.19
C GLY A 94 18.41 1.55 -10.71
N GLU A 95 19.02 0.68 -11.49
CA GLU A 95 19.03 0.77 -12.95
C GLU A 95 18.04 -0.19 -13.59
N ASN A 96 17.29 0.28 -14.59
CA ASN A 96 16.42 -0.59 -15.36
C ASN A 96 17.21 -1.48 -16.30
N VAL A 97 17.01 -2.78 -16.23
CA VAL A 97 17.67 -3.79 -17.06
C VAL A 97 16.65 -4.39 -18.05
N GLY A 98 16.91 -4.23 -19.32
CA GLY A 98 16.09 -4.83 -20.38
C GLY A 98 14.88 -4.01 -20.84
N GLY A 99 14.60 -2.86 -20.21
CA GLY A 99 13.48 -1.98 -20.57
C GLY A 99 12.12 -2.54 -20.18
N LEU A 100 11.05 -1.91 -20.67
CA LEU A 100 9.67 -2.34 -20.48
C LEU A 100 9.34 -3.47 -21.48
N ASN A 101 9.04 -4.66 -20.96
CA ASN A 101 8.46 -5.71 -21.79
C ASN A 101 6.93 -5.63 -21.72
N LYS A 102 6.26 -5.79 -22.86
CA LYS A 102 4.80 -5.76 -23.01
C LYS A 102 4.34 -6.95 -23.82
N GLU A 103 3.43 -7.73 -23.26
CA GLU A 103 2.82 -8.87 -23.96
C GLU A 103 1.29 -8.86 -23.82
N PRO A 104 0.52 -9.37 -24.78
CA PRO A 104 -0.92 -9.53 -24.65
C PRO A 104 -1.25 -10.45 -23.48
N TYR A 105 -2.21 -10.03 -22.64
CA TYR A 105 -2.69 -10.83 -21.51
C TYR A 105 -4.12 -11.26 -21.76
N GLY A 106 -4.31 -12.52 -22.14
CA GLY A 106 -5.61 -13.07 -22.55
C GLY A 106 -6.64 -13.22 -21.42
N LYS A 107 -6.30 -12.82 -20.18
CA LYS A 107 -7.21 -12.85 -19.02
C LYS A 107 -7.68 -11.43 -18.73
N LYS A 108 -8.92 -11.32 -18.23
CA LYS A 108 -9.47 -10.02 -17.77
C LYS A 108 -8.92 -9.55 -16.41
N ALA A 109 -8.09 -10.36 -15.76
CA ALA A 109 -7.51 -10.02 -14.46
C ALA A 109 -6.53 -8.85 -14.58
N THR A 110 -6.64 -7.90 -13.66
CA THR A 110 -5.73 -6.76 -13.49
C THR A 110 -5.04 -6.84 -12.13
N GLY A 111 -4.05 -6.00 -11.90
CA GLY A 111 -3.32 -5.93 -10.63
C GLY A 111 -1.83 -5.71 -10.81
N SER A 112 -1.13 -5.56 -9.71
CA SER A 112 0.32 -5.38 -9.72
C SER A 112 0.95 -6.37 -8.75
N ARG A 113 2.10 -6.92 -9.13
CA ARG A 113 2.96 -7.73 -8.28
C ARG A 113 4.36 -7.17 -8.34
N ILE A 114 4.84 -6.68 -7.21
CA ILE A 114 6.16 -6.09 -7.06
C ILE A 114 6.95 -6.93 -6.07
N ARG A 115 8.10 -7.44 -6.49
CA ARG A 115 9.05 -8.16 -5.64
C ARG A 115 10.37 -7.42 -5.62
N TRP A 116 10.93 -7.24 -4.44
CA TRP A 116 12.23 -6.59 -4.29
C TRP A 116 13.04 -7.25 -3.18
N LYS A 117 14.35 -7.08 -3.25
CA LYS A 117 15.27 -7.46 -2.19
C LYS A 117 16.04 -6.23 -1.74
N PRO A 118 15.96 -5.84 -0.46
CA PRO A 118 16.74 -4.72 0.06
C PRO A 118 18.24 -4.92 -0.16
N ASP A 119 18.96 -3.86 -0.54
CA ASP A 119 20.41 -3.92 -0.75
C ASP A 119 21.15 -3.74 0.58
N ILE A 120 21.94 -4.72 0.98
CA ILE A 120 22.79 -4.68 2.18
C ILE A 120 23.86 -3.57 2.12
N LYS A 121 24.14 -3.02 0.94
CA LYS A 121 25.01 -1.86 0.81
C LYS A 121 24.33 -0.55 1.21
N VAL A 122 23.00 -0.53 1.20
CA VAL A 122 22.18 0.62 1.57
C VAL A 122 21.73 0.51 3.03
N PHE A 123 21.37 -0.69 3.46
CA PHE A 123 20.84 -0.95 4.80
C PHE A 123 21.87 -1.69 5.66
N THR A 124 21.96 -1.34 6.92
CA THR A 124 22.83 -2.04 7.90
C THR A 124 22.32 -3.43 8.25
N ASP A 125 21.01 -3.63 8.15
CA ASP A 125 20.33 -4.90 8.37
C ASP A 125 19.13 -5.02 7.43
N ILE A 126 18.96 -6.19 6.83
CA ILE A 126 17.84 -6.52 5.93
C ILE A 126 16.95 -7.65 6.46
N ASP A 127 17.31 -8.23 7.61
CA ASP A 127 16.54 -9.29 8.26
C ASP A 127 15.45 -8.70 9.15
N VAL A 128 14.44 -8.12 8.52
CA VAL A 128 13.30 -7.55 9.23
C VAL A 128 12.45 -8.69 9.82
N PRO A 129 12.19 -8.69 11.15
CA PRO A 129 11.40 -9.74 11.80
C PRO A 129 9.98 -9.86 11.24
N ALA A 130 9.45 -11.09 11.18
CA ALA A 130 8.10 -11.35 10.67
C ALA A 130 7.00 -10.61 11.46
N ASP A 131 7.18 -10.46 12.77
CA ASP A 131 6.23 -9.76 13.64
C ASP A 131 6.06 -8.28 13.25
N TYR A 132 7.13 -7.65 12.77
CA TYR A 132 7.07 -6.27 12.29
C TYR A 132 6.14 -6.13 11.05
N TYR A 133 6.22 -7.08 10.12
CA TYR A 133 5.30 -7.13 8.99
C TYR A 133 3.86 -7.38 9.45
N THR A 134 3.66 -8.31 10.37
CA THR A 134 2.36 -8.65 10.94
C THR A 134 1.68 -7.43 11.54
N ASP A 135 2.40 -6.67 12.36
CA ASP A 135 1.89 -5.45 13.00
C ASP A 135 1.52 -4.37 11.99
N ILE A 136 2.39 -4.11 11.01
CA ILE A 136 2.13 -3.10 9.98
C ILE A 136 0.93 -3.51 9.13
N ILE A 137 0.87 -4.77 8.69
CA ILE A 137 -0.21 -5.28 7.84
C ILE A 137 -1.55 -5.26 8.58
N LYS A 138 -1.57 -5.62 9.86
CA LYS A 138 -2.76 -5.49 10.72
C LYS A 138 -3.26 -4.04 10.75
N ARG A 139 -2.36 -3.08 10.99
CA ARG A 139 -2.72 -1.64 10.98
C ARG A 139 -3.26 -1.18 9.63
N GLN A 140 -2.68 -1.67 8.53
CA GLN A 140 -3.20 -1.38 7.19
C GLN A 140 -4.60 -1.96 6.98
N ALA A 141 -4.87 -3.16 7.46
CA ALA A 141 -6.20 -3.76 7.37
C ALA A 141 -7.26 -2.97 8.16
N ILE A 142 -6.90 -2.44 9.34
CA ILE A 142 -7.79 -1.63 10.19
C ILE A 142 -8.22 -0.34 9.49
N VAL A 143 -7.30 0.35 8.79
CA VAL A 143 -7.61 1.63 8.14
C VAL A 143 -8.18 1.48 6.73
N ASN A 144 -8.14 0.28 6.16
CA ASN A 144 -8.70 -0.03 4.84
C ASN A 144 -9.87 -1.01 4.98
N ALA A 145 -11.01 -0.51 5.45
CA ALA A 145 -12.21 -1.30 5.71
C ALA A 145 -12.58 -2.19 4.51
N GLY A 146 -12.90 -3.48 4.79
CA GLY A 146 -13.30 -4.46 3.78
C GLY A 146 -12.17 -4.98 2.88
N VAL A 147 -10.93 -4.49 3.05
CA VAL A 147 -9.79 -5.02 2.31
C VAL A 147 -9.15 -6.16 3.09
N LYS A 148 -9.09 -7.34 2.46
CA LYS A 148 -8.40 -8.50 3.01
C LYS A 148 -6.90 -8.40 2.74
N PHE A 149 -6.10 -8.48 3.79
CA PHE A 149 -4.65 -8.58 3.76
C PHE A 149 -4.21 -9.97 4.15
N ILE A 150 -3.28 -10.55 3.37
CA ILE A 150 -2.70 -11.87 3.60
C ILE A 150 -1.20 -11.69 3.75
N PHE A 151 -0.65 -12.07 4.90
CA PHE A 151 0.78 -12.14 5.12
C PHE A 151 1.27 -13.57 5.01
N LYS A 152 2.26 -13.81 4.17
CA LYS A 152 2.94 -15.10 3.99
C LYS A 152 4.40 -14.97 4.39
N ASN A 153 4.82 -15.68 5.43
CA ASN A 153 6.21 -15.73 5.88
C ASN A 153 6.83 -17.08 5.50
N GLU A 154 7.86 -17.07 4.67
CA GLU A 154 8.60 -18.29 4.33
C GLU A 154 9.53 -18.65 5.49
N VAL A 155 9.15 -19.67 6.28
CA VAL A 155 9.93 -20.18 7.44
C VAL A 155 10.96 -21.22 7.05
N SER A 156 10.79 -21.87 5.91
CA SER A 156 11.75 -22.78 5.27
C SER A 156 11.42 -22.89 3.78
N PRO A 157 12.32 -23.38 2.92
CA PRO A 157 12.11 -23.41 1.49
C PRO A 157 10.75 -23.95 1.06
N ARG A 158 9.93 -23.09 0.44
CA ARG A 158 8.55 -23.36 -0.03
C ARG A 158 7.54 -23.67 1.08
N LYS A 159 7.87 -23.44 2.35
CA LYS A 159 6.94 -23.59 3.47
C LYS A 159 6.61 -22.21 4.04
N PHE A 160 5.35 -21.84 3.96
CA PHE A 160 4.84 -20.54 4.40
C PHE A 160 3.93 -20.69 5.61
N GLU A 161 4.11 -19.81 6.59
CA GLU A 161 3.10 -19.49 7.59
C GLU A 161 2.26 -18.33 7.07
N THR A 162 0.94 -18.45 7.19
CA THR A 162 0.02 -17.47 6.63
C THR A 162 -0.84 -16.88 7.73
N THR A 163 -0.91 -15.55 7.77
CA THR A 163 -1.80 -14.79 8.65
C THR A 163 -2.69 -13.90 7.80
N GLU A 164 -3.98 -13.83 8.14
CA GLU A 164 -4.97 -13.04 7.40
C GLU A 164 -5.60 -11.99 8.31
N PHE A 165 -5.80 -10.79 7.76
CA PHE A 165 -6.49 -9.68 8.43
C PHE A 165 -7.56 -9.12 7.52
N CYS A 166 -8.78 -8.96 8.05
CA CYS A 166 -9.87 -8.29 7.38
C CYS A 166 -10.77 -7.64 8.44
N TYR A 167 -10.94 -6.34 8.35
CA TYR A 167 -11.82 -5.56 9.21
C TYR A 167 -12.91 -4.96 8.32
N GLU A 168 -14.06 -5.61 8.26
CA GLU A 168 -15.16 -5.21 7.36
C GLU A 168 -15.62 -3.77 7.60
N ASN A 169 -15.66 -3.35 8.87
CA ASN A 169 -16.02 -1.99 9.27
C ASN A 169 -14.78 -1.18 9.74
N GLY A 170 -13.57 -1.63 9.40
CA GLY A 170 -12.33 -0.93 9.67
C GLY A 170 -12.09 -0.65 11.15
N ILE A 171 -11.85 0.62 11.49
CA ILE A 171 -11.53 1.07 12.85
C ILE A 171 -12.64 0.69 13.85
N LEU A 172 -13.91 0.66 13.43
CA LEU A 172 -15.02 0.28 14.29
C LEU A 172 -14.86 -1.15 14.83
N ASP A 173 -14.50 -2.10 13.97
CA ASP A 173 -14.29 -3.49 14.37
C ASP A 173 -13.06 -3.61 15.26
N HIS A 174 -12.01 -2.84 14.98
CA HIS A 174 -10.82 -2.82 15.81
C HIS A 174 -11.07 -2.27 17.22
N VAL A 175 -11.84 -1.20 17.35
CA VAL A 175 -12.23 -0.67 18.66
C VAL A 175 -13.06 -1.70 19.43
N ARG A 176 -13.97 -2.41 18.78
CA ARG A 176 -14.73 -3.50 19.40
C ARG A 176 -13.82 -4.65 19.86
N GLU A 177 -12.83 -5.02 19.04
CA GLU A 177 -11.82 -6.03 19.43
C GLU A 177 -11.04 -5.61 20.68
N LEU A 178 -10.63 -4.34 20.78
CA LEU A 178 -9.86 -3.82 21.89
C LEU A 178 -10.66 -3.75 23.20
N VAL A 179 -11.91 -3.32 23.13
CA VAL A 179 -12.76 -3.12 24.31
C VAL A 179 -13.37 -4.43 24.79
N GLY A 180 -13.62 -5.37 23.88
CA GLY A 180 -14.23 -6.65 24.20
C GLY A 180 -15.65 -6.52 24.76
N GLU A 181 -16.02 -7.43 25.69
CA GLU A 181 -17.32 -7.48 26.33
C GLU A 181 -17.44 -6.50 27.53
N ASP A 182 -16.34 -5.89 27.96
CA ASP A 182 -16.28 -4.99 29.11
C ASP A 182 -16.68 -3.54 28.78
N ALA A 183 -17.12 -3.30 27.54
CA ALA A 183 -17.54 -1.98 27.10
C ALA A 183 -18.78 -1.47 27.89
N LEU A 184 -18.66 -0.33 28.53
CA LEU A 184 -19.79 0.31 29.23
C LEU A 184 -20.83 0.87 28.27
N THR A 185 -20.41 1.25 27.05
CA THR A 185 -21.29 1.77 26.00
C THR A 185 -20.96 1.12 24.65
N SER A 186 -21.89 1.16 23.70
CA SER A 186 -21.57 0.84 22.31
C SER A 186 -20.54 1.81 21.77
N VAL A 187 -19.70 1.34 20.82
CA VAL A 187 -18.74 2.20 20.12
C VAL A 187 -19.46 3.39 19.50
N GLN A 188 -19.02 4.59 19.81
CA GLN A 188 -19.52 5.84 19.25
C GLN A 188 -18.66 6.26 18.05
N PHE A 189 -19.30 6.81 17.05
CA PHE A 189 -18.65 7.25 15.83
C PHE A 189 -19.08 8.68 15.48
N TRP A 190 -18.12 9.53 15.20
CA TRP A 190 -18.34 10.89 14.68
C TRP A 190 -17.54 11.11 13.42
N GLN A 191 -18.20 11.70 12.45
CA GLN A 191 -17.58 12.15 11.21
C GLN A 191 -17.79 13.64 11.05
N SER A 192 -16.75 14.35 10.66
CA SER A 192 -16.88 15.75 10.25
C SER A 192 -16.04 16.03 9.02
N GLU A 193 -16.56 16.87 8.14
CA GLU A 193 -15.85 17.38 6.97
C GLU A 193 -15.59 18.86 7.18
N LYS A 194 -14.35 19.28 7.01
CA LYS A 194 -13.98 20.68 7.15
C LYS A 194 -12.95 21.10 6.11
N ARG A 195 -13.17 22.25 5.48
CA ARG A 195 -12.14 22.91 4.68
C ARG A 195 -11.23 23.72 5.60
N VAL A 196 -9.93 23.67 5.35
CA VAL A 196 -8.98 24.52 6.04
C VAL A 196 -9.17 25.95 5.56
N ARG A 197 -9.50 26.89 6.48
CA ARG A 197 -9.63 28.34 6.25
C ARG A 197 -10.77 28.80 5.35
N ASP A 198 -11.89 28.10 5.25
CA ASP A 198 -13.05 28.48 4.47
C ASP A 198 -12.74 28.93 3.01
N ARG A 199 -11.71 28.33 2.42
CA ARG A 199 -11.29 28.59 1.03
C ARG A 199 -11.72 27.44 0.14
N GLU A 200 -12.38 27.75 -0.96
CA GLU A 200 -12.91 26.75 -1.91
C GLU A 200 -11.82 26.00 -2.68
N ASP A 201 -10.62 26.59 -2.79
CA ASP A 201 -9.46 26.04 -3.45
C ASP A 201 -8.66 25.04 -2.59
N LEU A 202 -9.03 24.87 -1.31
CA LEU A 202 -8.38 23.92 -0.41
C LEU A 202 -9.17 22.62 -0.29
N PRO A 203 -8.46 21.46 -0.11
CA PRO A 203 -9.10 20.17 0.01
C PRO A 203 -10.00 20.06 1.24
N LEU A 204 -11.06 19.27 1.14
CA LEU A 204 -11.89 18.84 2.26
C LEU A 204 -11.10 17.82 3.09
N TYR A 205 -11.12 17.97 4.39
CA TYR A 205 -10.60 17.00 5.34
C TYR A 205 -11.74 16.28 6.02
N ASN A 206 -11.72 14.95 5.96
CA ASN A 206 -12.59 14.10 6.73
C ASN A 206 -11.93 13.76 8.05
N CYS A 207 -12.59 14.08 9.16
CA CYS A 207 -12.17 13.67 10.49
C CYS A 207 -13.12 12.58 10.99
N LEU A 208 -12.55 11.44 11.38
CA LEU A 208 -13.29 10.31 11.95
C LEU A 208 -12.83 10.10 13.39
N LEU A 209 -13.79 10.01 14.31
CA LEU A 209 -13.54 9.70 15.71
C LEU A 209 -14.36 8.48 16.12
N TYR A 210 -13.70 7.50 16.70
CA TYR A 210 -14.31 6.33 17.31
C TYR A 210 -13.96 6.26 18.79
N THR A 211 -14.93 5.98 19.65
CA THR A 211 -14.71 5.74 21.06
C THR A 211 -15.77 4.80 21.63
N SER A 212 -15.44 4.03 22.63
CA SER A 212 -16.36 3.13 23.34
C SER A 212 -16.69 3.60 24.75
N ASP A 213 -15.87 4.49 25.30
CA ASP A 213 -16.04 5.01 26.65
C ASP A 213 -15.58 6.47 26.70
N ALA A 214 -16.54 7.37 26.99
CA ALA A 214 -16.27 8.79 27.16
C ALA A 214 -15.83 9.14 28.61
N ALA A 215 -15.87 8.18 29.53
CA ALA A 215 -15.56 8.39 30.93
C ALA A 215 -14.13 8.00 31.34
N ASP A 216 -13.41 7.27 30.48
CA ASP A 216 -12.00 6.94 30.73
C ASP A 216 -11.10 8.13 30.37
N ASP A 217 -10.97 9.04 31.28
CA ASP A 217 -10.13 10.25 31.21
C ASP A 217 -8.63 9.93 31.44
N SER A 218 -8.21 8.70 31.19
CA SER A 218 -6.83 8.24 31.35
C SER A 218 -5.86 8.82 30.30
N LEU A 219 -6.38 9.52 29.28
CA LEU A 219 -5.61 10.36 28.36
C LEU A 219 -5.48 11.81 28.86
N ARG A 220 -5.20 12.00 30.13
CA ARG A 220 -4.67 13.28 30.57
C ARG A 220 -3.22 13.41 30.16
N VAL A 221 -3.00 14.25 29.16
CA VAL A 221 -1.70 14.81 28.81
C VAL A 221 -1.24 15.75 29.94
#